data_a95f41decd403ab8df67ff1bd4478a1f
#
_entry.id   a95f41decd403ab8df67ff1bd4478a1f
#
_cell.length_a   1.000
_cell.length_b   1.000
_cell.length_c   1.000
_cell.angle_alpha   90.00
_cell.angle_beta   90.00
_cell.angle_gamma   90.00
#
_symmetry.space_group_name_H-M   'P 1'
#
loop_
_entity.id
_entity.type
_entity.pdbx_description
1 polymer ?
#
loop_
_entity_poly.entity_id
_entity_poly.type
_entity_poly.pdbx_seq_one_letter_code
_entity_poly.pdbx_strand_id
1 'polypeptide(L)'
;MKQLSFVIAFIVMSVFGIMGAKAQTVVDGVYTGTLSNIKMNSNSYDDATGVEFELIDNGNGTGTLLGSIGPIGKMPGTIEVNMTVTISENGALSASADDLAGTLVLNTSGSMDIFVSSFSGQVNGNTIHFVLNTYAFKAFGAEVFPASVTFDGNK
;
A
#
# COMPACT_ATOMS: atom_id res chain seq x y z
N MET A 1 -24.76 57.23 25.67
CA MET A 1 -23.64 56.83 24.83
C MET A 1 -22.85 55.65 25.41
N LYS A 2 -23.53 54.56 25.74
CA LYS A 2 -22.87 53.34 26.26
C LYS A 2 -23.37 52.03 25.59
N GLN A 3 -23.90 52.13 24.38
CA GLN A 3 -24.43 50.95 23.68
C GLN A 3 -23.79 50.62 22.33
N LEU A 4 -22.71 51.30 21.95
CA LEU A 4 -22.10 51.07 20.65
C LEU A 4 -20.85 50.15 20.69
N SER A 5 -20.39 49.77 21.90
CA SER A 5 -19.19 48.94 22.05
C SER A 5 -19.44 47.43 22.06
N PHE A 6 -20.71 46.99 22.11
CA PHE A 6 -21.02 45.56 22.23
C PHE A 6 -21.32 44.85 20.90
N VAL A 7 -21.52 45.60 19.83
CA VAL A 7 -21.87 45.00 18.52
C VAL A 7 -20.63 44.68 17.68
N ILE A 8 -19.47 45.28 17.98
CA ILE A 8 -18.23 45.06 17.21
C ILE A 8 -17.49 43.77 17.65
N ALA A 9 -17.72 43.32 18.90
CA ALA A 9 -17.08 42.09 19.40
C ALA A 9 -17.69 40.79 18.85
N PHE A 10 -18.90 40.82 18.31
CA PHE A 10 -19.59 39.62 17.81
C PHE A 10 -19.34 39.32 16.33
N ILE A 11 -18.80 40.27 15.56
CA ILE A 11 -18.53 40.10 14.12
C ILE A 11 -17.13 39.52 13.86
N VAL A 12 -16.24 39.58 14.85
CA VAL A 12 -14.87 39.04 14.69
C VAL A 12 -14.79 37.54 14.99
N MET A 13 -15.80 36.93 15.62
CA MET A 13 -15.77 35.49 15.93
C MET A 13 -16.38 34.58 14.85
N SER A 14 -16.90 35.11 13.76
CA SER A 14 -17.52 34.29 12.71
C SER A 14 -16.63 34.02 11.49
N VAL A 15 -15.37 34.44 11.49
CA VAL A 15 -14.45 34.25 10.36
C VAL A 15 -13.45 33.11 10.60
N PHE A 16 -13.44 32.49 11.79
CA PHE A 16 -12.54 31.35 12.09
C PHE A 16 -13.21 29.98 12.02
N GLY A 17 -14.22 29.83 11.27
CA GLY A 17 -14.99 28.62 11.29
C GLY A 17 -15.35 28.02 9.95
N ILE A 18 -14.45 27.87 9.00
CA ILE A 18 -14.55 26.80 7.98
C ILE A 18 -13.13 26.56 7.45
N MET A 19 -12.23 26.09 8.28
CA MET A 19 -11.27 25.15 7.78
C MET A 19 -12.07 23.87 7.60
N GLY A 20 -12.52 23.61 6.37
CA GLY A 20 -13.13 22.34 6.03
C GLY A 20 -12.18 21.24 6.45
N ALA A 21 -12.54 20.51 7.51
CA ALA A 21 -11.93 19.24 7.77
C ALA A 21 -12.15 18.43 6.48
N LYS A 22 -11.12 18.32 5.64
CA LYS A 22 -11.13 17.33 4.56
C LYS A 22 -11.35 16.01 5.29
N ALA A 23 -12.44 15.33 4.96
CA ALA A 23 -12.67 13.98 5.47
C ALA A 23 -11.44 13.19 5.09
N GLN A 24 -10.67 12.77 6.10
CA GLN A 24 -9.49 11.93 5.89
C GLN A 24 -10.01 10.66 5.22
N THR A 25 -9.45 10.31 4.08
CA THR A 25 -9.82 9.07 3.39
C THR A 25 -9.43 7.92 4.31
N VAL A 26 -10.41 7.16 4.77
CA VAL A 26 -10.15 5.96 5.59
C VAL A 26 -9.55 4.92 4.66
N VAL A 27 -8.25 4.71 4.79
CA VAL A 27 -7.49 3.75 3.97
C VAL A 27 -7.40 2.38 4.62
N ASP A 28 -7.56 2.30 5.95
CA ASP A 28 -7.52 1.05 6.71
C ASP A 28 -8.54 0.03 6.21
N GLY A 29 -8.13 -1.21 6.15
CA GLY A 29 -9.02 -2.34 5.96
C GLY A 29 -8.42 -3.46 5.14
N VAL A 30 -9.20 -4.54 5.06
CA VAL A 30 -8.91 -5.70 4.23
C VAL A 30 -9.56 -5.49 2.86
N TYR A 31 -8.77 -5.61 1.82
CA TYR A 31 -9.19 -5.50 0.43
C TYR A 31 -9.11 -6.89 -0.20
N THR A 32 -10.22 -7.38 -0.70
CA THR A 32 -10.28 -8.64 -1.45
C THR A 32 -10.28 -8.34 -2.94
N GLY A 33 -9.48 -9.04 -3.71
CA GLY A 33 -9.35 -8.70 -5.12
C GLY A 33 -8.63 -9.73 -5.97
N THR A 34 -8.07 -9.24 -7.06
CA THR A 34 -7.38 -10.04 -8.07
C THR A 34 -5.93 -9.58 -8.20
N LEU A 35 -5.01 -10.52 -8.16
CA LEU A 35 -3.64 -10.34 -8.64
C LEU A 35 -3.60 -10.64 -10.13
N SER A 36 -3.08 -9.72 -10.90
CA SER A 36 -2.91 -9.81 -12.35
C SER A 36 -1.49 -9.42 -12.74
N ASN A 37 -1.16 -9.57 -14.04
CA ASN A 37 0.17 -9.28 -14.57
C ASN A 37 1.31 -9.94 -13.76
N ILE A 38 1.05 -11.13 -13.26
CA ILE A 38 1.97 -11.86 -12.39
C ILE A 38 3.14 -12.36 -13.22
N LYS A 39 4.35 -11.91 -12.86
CA LYS A 39 5.61 -12.33 -13.49
C LYS A 39 6.62 -12.71 -12.43
N MET A 40 7.38 -13.79 -12.67
CA MET A 40 8.52 -14.19 -11.85
C MET A 40 9.62 -14.72 -12.76
N ASN A 41 10.84 -14.20 -12.65
CA ASN A 41 11.97 -14.57 -13.51
C ASN A 41 11.61 -14.54 -15.02
N SER A 42 10.90 -13.50 -15.45
CA SER A 42 10.43 -13.32 -16.84
C SER A 42 9.35 -14.29 -17.32
N ASN A 43 8.87 -15.21 -16.48
CA ASN A 43 7.71 -16.06 -16.78
C ASN A 43 6.44 -15.37 -16.34
N SER A 44 5.41 -15.42 -17.18
CA SER A 44 4.06 -14.92 -16.84
C SER A 44 3.21 -16.05 -16.28
N TYR A 45 2.31 -15.71 -15.36
CA TYR A 45 1.39 -16.63 -14.68
C TYR A 45 -0.04 -16.10 -14.81
N ASP A 46 -1.01 -17.00 -14.66
CA ASP A 46 -2.42 -16.67 -14.68
C ASP A 46 -2.82 -15.79 -13.48
N ASP A 47 -3.89 -15.03 -13.65
CA ASP A 47 -4.44 -14.19 -12.60
C ASP A 47 -4.92 -15.03 -11.41
N ALA A 48 -4.75 -14.51 -10.19
CA ALA A 48 -5.23 -15.12 -8.97
C ALA A 48 -6.34 -14.26 -8.35
N THR A 49 -7.52 -14.85 -8.17
CA THR A 49 -8.69 -14.16 -7.58
C THR A 49 -8.88 -14.52 -6.11
N GLY A 50 -9.61 -13.67 -5.37
CA GLY A 50 -9.87 -13.88 -3.95
C GLY A 50 -8.64 -13.70 -3.07
N VAL A 51 -7.66 -12.93 -3.54
CA VAL A 51 -6.48 -12.59 -2.76
C VAL A 51 -6.83 -11.42 -1.83
N GLU A 52 -6.32 -11.46 -0.61
CA GLU A 52 -6.57 -10.44 0.39
C GLU A 52 -5.27 -9.70 0.73
N PHE A 53 -5.40 -8.37 0.80
CA PHE A 53 -4.38 -7.49 1.38
C PHE A 53 -5.01 -6.61 2.44
N GLU A 54 -4.33 -6.46 3.56
CA GLU A 54 -4.69 -5.55 4.62
C GLU A 54 -3.78 -4.32 4.57
N LEU A 55 -4.37 -3.14 4.55
CA LEU A 55 -3.66 -1.88 4.71
C LEU A 55 -4.01 -1.30 6.08
N ILE A 56 -2.99 -1.06 6.90
CA ILE A 56 -3.11 -0.46 8.23
C ILE A 56 -2.51 0.93 8.18
N ASP A 57 -3.29 1.97 8.46
CA ASP A 57 -2.79 3.34 8.58
C ASP A 57 -2.13 3.54 9.95
N ASN A 58 -0.84 3.88 9.95
CA ASN A 58 -0.09 4.12 11.18
C ASN A 58 -0.31 5.53 11.75
N GLY A 59 -1.11 6.39 11.11
CA GLY A 59 -1.51 7.72 11.58
C GLY A 59 -0.45 8.82 11.42
N ASN A 60 0.66 8.55 10.76
CA ASN A 60 1.78 9.48 10.57
C ASN A 60 2.16 9.68 9.09
N GLY A 61 1.23 9.44 8.17
CA GLY A 61 1.48 9.45 6.73
C GLY A 61 2.18 8.19 6.22
N THR A 62 2.27 7.15 7.05
CA THR A 62 2.72 5.81 6.65
C THR A 62 1.67 4.76 6.94
N GLY A 63 1.76 3.63 6.29
CA GLY A 63 0.95 2.45 6.55
C GLY A 63 1.77 1.17 6.48
N THR A 64 1.14 0.09 6.90
CA THR A 64 1.67 -1.26 6.75
C THR A 64 0.78 -2.03 5.78
N LEU A 65 1.36 -2.56 4.71
CA LEU A 65 0.67 -3.42 3.76
C LEU A 65 1.03 -4.88 4.06
N LEU A 66 0.00 -5.66 4.39
CA LEU A 66 0.10 -7.08 4.71
C LEU A 66 -0.65 -7.91 3.68
N GLY A 67 -0.11 -9.06 3.30
CA GLY A 67 -0.80 -10.00 2.41
C GLY A 67 -0.01 -11.28 2.23
N SER A 68 -0.68 -12.30 1.75
CA SER A 68 -0.06 -13.58 1.43
C SER A 68 -0.37 -13.94 -0.02
N ILE A 69 0.67 -14.14 -0.81
CA ILE A 69 0.58 -14.58 -2.18
C ILE A 69 0.97 -16.06 -2.20
N GLY A 70 -0.05 -16.91 -2.23
CA GLY A 70 0.11 -18.36 -2.24
C GLY A 70 0.84 -18.87 -3.48
N PRO A 71 1.19 -20.16 -3.52
CA PRO A 71 1.95 -20.70 -4.64
C PRO A 71 1.17 -20.54 -5.94
N ILE A 72 1.75 -19.81 -6.89
CA ILE A 72 1.22 -19.60 -8.23
C ILE A 72 2.11 -20.40 -9.22
N GLY A 73 1.50 -21.30 -9.96
CA GLY A 73 2.21 -22.14 -10.91
C GLY A 73 3.31 -22.98 -10.24
N LYS A 74 4.56 -22.84 -10.68
CA LYS A 74 5.72 -23.55 -10.13
C LYS A 74 6.49 -22.77 -9.06
N MET A 75 5.84 -21.83 -8.41
CA MET A 75 6.43 -21.02 -7.36
C MET A 75 6.92 -21.93 -6.20
N PRO A 76 8.16 -21.74 -5.71
CA PRO A 76 8.74 -22.63 -4.71
C PRO A 76 8.22 -22.42 -3.30
N GLY A 77 7.31 -21.50 -3.08
CA GLY A 77 6.79 -21.14 -1.76
C GLY A 77 5.68 -20.12 -1.82
N THR A 78 5.43 -19.49 -0.68
CA THR A 78 4.45 -18.41 -0.48
C THR A 78 5.21 -17.12 -0.20
N ILE A 79 4.78 -16.02 -0.81
CA ILE A 79 5.29 -14.69 -0.47
C ILE A 79 4.39 -14.08 0.60
N GLU A 80 4.97 -13.85 1.77
CA GLU A 80 4.35 -13.09 2.85
C GLU A 80 4.77 -11.62 2.71
N VAL A 81 3.85 -10.79 2.22
CA VAL A 81 4.07 -9.34 2.09
C VAL A 81 3.88 -8.70 3.47
N ASN A 82 4.88 -7.94 3.89
CA ASN A 82 4.83 -7.13 5.10
C ASN A 82 5.76 -5.94 4.87
N MET A 83 5.19 -4.85 4.34
CA MET A 83 5.98 -3.69 3.94
C MET A 83 5.40 -2.41 4.49
N THR A 84 6.28 -1.45 4.77
CA THR A 84 5.88 -0.08 5.07
C THR A 84 5.65 0.69 3.77
N VAL A 85 4.54 1.41 3.70
CA VAL A 85 4.20 2.29 2.59
C VAL A 85 4.00 3.72 3.08
N THR A 86 4.31 4.70 2.27
CA THR A 86 3.91 6.09 2.51
C THR A 86 2.50 6.30 1.94
N ILE A 87 1.64 6.94 2.72
CA ILE A 87 0.26 7.27 2.36
C ILE A 87 0.15 8.78 2.26
N SER A 88 -0.14 9.28 1.07
CA SER A 88 -0.37 10.71 0.86
C SER A 88 -1.81 11.11 1.18
N GLU A 89 -2.08 12.38 1.37
CA GLU A 89 -3.43 12.92 1.68
C GLU A 89 -4.49 12.56 0.62
N ASN A 90 -4.08 12.35 -0.62
CA ASN A 90 -4.98 11.94 -1.71
C ASN A 90 -5.09 10.42 -1.87
N GLY A 91 -4.53 9.64 -0.94
CA GLY A 91 -4.57 8.18 -0.96
C GLY A 91 -3.54 7.52 -1.87
N ALA A 92 -2.59 8.25 -2.45
CA ALA A 92 -1.50 7.64 -3.20
C ALA A 92 -0.56 6.88 -2.26
N LEU A 93 -0.15 5.68 -2.68
CA LEU A 93 0.74 4.79 -1.96
C LEU A 93 2.09 4.72 -2.65
N SER A 94 3.16 4.77 -1.89
CA SER A 94 4.53 4.60 -2.39
C SER A 94 5.41 3.89 -1.38
N ALA A 95 6.51 3.29 -1.84
CA ALA A 95 7.58 2.74 -1.01
C ALA A 95 8.92 2.99 -1.69
N SER A 96 10.00 3.01 -0.90
CA SER A 96 11.33 3.21 -1.43
C SER A 96 11.88 1.93 -2.03
N ALA A 97 12.69 2.07 -3.07
CA ALA A 97 13.47 0.95 -3.57
C ALA A 97 14.43 0.45 -2.48
N ASP A 98 14.67 -0.85 -2.47
CA ASP A 98 15.53 -1.56 -1.52
C ASP A 98 14.93 -1.70 -0.09
N ASP A 99 13.73 -1.17 0.17
CA ASP A 99 13.00 -1.46 1.41
C ASP A 99 12.55 -2.93 1.42
N LEU A 100 12.40 -3.48 2.63
CA LEU A 100 11.87 -4.84 2.82
C LEU A 100 10.41 -4.88 2.34
N ALA A 101 10.11 -5.77 1.40
CA ALA A 101 8.75 -6.02 0.92
C ALA A 101 8.07 -7.17 1.66
N GLY A 102 8.84 -8.09 2.21
CA GLY A 102 8.34 -9.27 2.91
C GLY A 102 9.31 -10.44 2.84
N THR A 103 8.75 -11.65 2.86
CA THR A 103 9.53 -12.89 2.94
C THR A 103 8.96 -13.94 1.99
N LEU A 104 9.80 -14.58 1.20
CA LEU A 104 9.46 -15.81 0.49
C LEU A 104 9.69 -17.01 1.44
N VAL A 105 8.61 -17.66 1.84
CA VAL A 105 8.63 -18.88 2.65
C VAL A 105 8.64 -20.08 1.71
N LEU A 106 9.71 -20.85 1.74
CA LEU A 106 9.93 -21.98 0.82
C LEU A 106 9.15 -23.22 1.27
N ASN A 107 8.61 -23.97 0.31
CA ASN A 107 7.86 -25.21 0.59
C ASN A 107 8.71 -26.33 1.22
N THR A 108 10.02 -26.30 1.03
CA THR A 108 10.93 -27.35 1.49
C THR A 108 11.46 -27.09 2.89
N SER A 109 12.02 -25.94 3.13
CA SER A 109 12.42 -25.36 4.41
C SER A 109 13.15 -24.05 4.17
N GLY A 110 13.03 -23.14 5.12
CA GLY A 110 13.70 -21.84 5.08
C GLY A 110 12.86 -20.74 4.46
N SER A 111 13.43 -19.57 4.52
CA SER A 111 12.82 -18.35 3.98
C SER A 111 13.92 -17.42 3.47
N MET A 112 13.57 -16.51 2.62
CA MET A 112 14.43 -15.42 2.19
C MET A 112 13.68 -14.10 2.15
N ASP A 113 14.34 -13.03 2.53
CA ASP A 113 13.78 -11.69 2.42
C ASP A 113 13.62 -11.31 0.94
N ILE A 114 12.57 -10.55 0.66
CA ILE A 114 12.35 -9.91 -0.64
C ILE A 114 12.28 -8.41 -0.46
N PHE A 115 12.80 -7.68 -1.42
CA PHE A 115 12.95 -6.24 -1.37
C PHE A 115 12.16 -5.57 -2.48
N VAL A 116 11.77 -4.33 -2.23
CA VAL A 116 11.07 -3.49 -3.21
C VAL A 116 12.05 -3.09 -4.32
N SER A 117 11.71 -3.40 -5.56
CA SER A 117 12.32 -2.78 -6.75
C SER A 117 11.59 -1.47 -7.08
N SER A 118 10.27 -1.53 -7.13
CA SER A 118 9.40 -0.35 -7.18
C SER A 118 8.00 -0.68 -6.65
N PHE A 119 7.34 0.32 -6.09
CA PHE A 119 5.96 0.23 -5.63
C PHE A 119 5.21 1.53 -5.89
N SER A 120 4.01 1.40 -6.41
CA SER A 120 3.08 2.52 -6.54
C SER A 120 1.64 2.03 -6.44
N GLY A 121 0.79 2.81 -5.82
CA GLY A 121 -0.62 2.46 -5.67
C GLY A 121 -1.50 3.66 -5.37
N GLN A 122 -2.80 3.39 -5.30
CA GLN A 122 -3.83 4.36 -5.00
C GLN A 122 -4.96 3.70 -4.21
N VAL A 123 -5.40 4.36 -3.15
CA VAL A 123 -6.65 4.05 -2.46
C VAL A 123 -7.68 5.11 -2.80
N ASN A 124 -8.86 4.68 -3.24
CA ASN A 124 -10.01 5.54 -3.53
C ASN A 124 -11.27 4.98 -2.85
N GLY A 125 -11.65 5.57 -1.71
CA GLY A 125 -12.78 5.07 -0.93
C GLY A 125 -12.59 3.61 -0.53
N ASN A 126 -13.39 2.73 -1.11
CA ASN A 126 -13.37 1.29 -0.80
C ASN A 126 -12.49 0.47 -1.75
N THR A 127 -11.79 1.09 -2.70
CA THR A 127 -10.95 0.39 -3.67
C THR A 127 -9.48 0.67 -3.45
N ILE A 128 -8.66 -0.31 -3.75
CA ILE A 128 -7.20 -0.20 -3.80
C ILE A 128 -6.69 -0.75 -5.12
N HIS A 129 -5.74 -0.05 -5.71
CA HIS A 129 -4.94 -0.54 -6.82
C HIS A 129 -3.47 -0.35 -6.50
N PHE A 130 -2.63 -1.34 -6.77
CA PHE A 130 -1.18 -1.15 -6.71
C PHE A 130 -0.42 -2.06 -7.67
N VAL A 131 0.79 -1.63 -7.99
CA VAL A 131 1.79 -2.41 -8.71
C VAL A 131 3.01 -2.56 -7.78
N LEU A 132 3.41 -3.80 -7.54
CA LEU A 132 4.56 -4.15 -6.72
C LEU A 132 5.56 -4.94 -7.57
N ASN A 133 6.77 -4.43 -7.66
CA ASN A 133 7.91 -5.11 -8.22
C ASN A 133 8.92 -5.41 -7.11
N THR A 134 9.40 -6.64 -7.05
CA THR A 134 10.31 -7.11 -6.00
C THR A 134 11.50 -7.88 -6.58
N TYR A 135 12.51 -8.09 -5.75
CA TYR A 135 13.64 -8.97 -6.03
C TYR A 135 14.12 -9.61 -4.73
N ALA A 136 14.85 -10.72 -4.79
CA ALA A 136 15.36 -11.41 -3.61
C ALA A 136 16.72 -10.86 -3.14
N PHE A 137 17.64 -10.60 -4.05
CA PHE A 137 18.94 -10.01 -3.74
C PHE A 137 19.54 -9.35 -4.98
N LYS A 138 20.63 -8.59 -4.80
CA LYS A 138 21.40 -8.02 -5.90
C LYS A 138 22.73 -8.77 -6.06
N ALA A 139 23.04 -9.14 -7.29
CA ALA A 139 24.32 -9.74 -7.67
C ALA A 139 24.93 -8.96 -8.83
N PHE A 140 26.16 -8.49 -8.66
CA PHE A 140 26.87 -7.67 -9.67
C PHE A 140 26.06 -6.45 -10.16
N GLY A 141 25.25 -5.85 -9.28
CA GLY A 141 24.40 -4.71 -9.59
C GLY A 141 23.07 -5.05 -10.27
N ALA A 142 22.79 -6.33 -10.55
CA ALA A 142 21.53 -6.79 -11.12
C ALA A 142 20.63 -7.40 -10.03
N GLU A 143 19.32 -7.18 -10.17
CA GLU A 143 18.30 -7.81 -9.32
C GLU A 143 18.16 -9.30 -9.69
N VAL A 144 18.11 -10.15 -8.69
CA VAL A 144 18.00 -11.61 -8.83
C VAL A 144 16.65 -12.05 -8.26
N PHE A 145 15.99 -12.97 -8.97
CA PHE A 145 14.61 -13.40 -8.74
C PHE A 145 13.62 -12.23 -8.78
N PRO A 146 13.58 -11.44 -9.88
CA PRO A 146 12.62 -10.38 -10.01
C PRO A 146 11.20 -10.94 -10.11
N ALA A 147 10.26 -10.28 -9.42
CA ALA A 147 8.85 -10.57 -9.50
C ALA A 147 8.04 -9.27 -9.66
N SER A 148 6.89 -9.36 -10.31
CA SER A 148 5.97 -8.25 -10.54
C SER A 148 4.55 -8.73 -10.38
N VAL A 149 3.72 -7.92 -9.71
CA VAL A 149 2.28 -8.15 -9.58
C VAL A 149 1.53 -6.84 -9.66
N THR A 150 0.29 -6.90 -10.14
CA THR A 150 -0.71 -5.84 -10.05
C THR A 150 -1.85 -6.35 -9.19
N PHE A 151 -2.31 -5.58 -8.23
CA PHE A 151 -3.46 -5.90 -7.40
C PHE A 151 -4.57 -4.88 -7.58
N ASP A 152 -5.78 -5.37 -7.79
CA ASP A 152 -7.02 -4.60 -7.81
C ASP A 152 -7.99 -5.23 -6.82
N GLY A 153 -8.34 -4.50 -5.76
CA GLY A 153 -9.18 -4.99 -4.68
C GLY A 153 -10.18 -3.97 -4.16
N ASN A 154 -11.16 -4.48 -3.43
CA ASN A 154 -12.16 -3.68 -2.74
C ASN A 154 -12.49 -4.28 -1.37
N LYS A 155 -12.90 -3.42 -0.42
CA LYS A 155 -13.42 -3.79 0.90
C LYS A 155 -14.93 -3.72 0.96
#